data_c4f1abd9651467d74147c6f128e8c532
#
_entry.id   c4f1abd9651467d74147c6f128e8c532
#
_cell.length_a   1.000
_cell.length_b   1.000
_cell.length_c   1.000
_cell.angle_alpha   90.00
_cell.angle_beta   90.00
_cell.angle_gamma   90.00
#
_symmetry.space_group_name_H-M   'P 1'
#
loop_
_entity.id
_entity.type
_entity.pdbx_description
1 polymer ?
#
loop_
_entity_poly.entity_id
_entity_poly.type
_entity_poly.pdbx_seq_one_letter_code
_entity_poly.pdbx_strand_id
1 'polypeptide(L)'
;MTIYFGDGSEQSTAGKAISKPVLGALTSPISSNGSSAWTDLAGMSVTVTPKSTSSRFLESVRITICGDTDNSHTCSGRLKILRGSTKIDDGAESNWFISRHMIYRVGYTVFTLLDNPNTTSSTTYKCQRYQPSQDGSRNLMWGYSALPHNGGELWVTEYEN
;
A
#
# COMPACT_ATOMS: atom_id res chain seq x y z
N MET A 1 -24.18 -2.20 18.85
CA MET A 1 -23.99 -1.30 20.00
C MET A 1 -24.22 0.10 19.49
N THR A 2 -25.27 0.77 19.91
CA THR A 2 -25.57 2.14 19.54
C THR A 2 -24.90 3.07 20.55
N ILE A 3 -24.17 4.06 20.09
CA ILE A 3 -23.58 5.08 20.95
C ILE A 3 -24.47 6.33 20.85
N TYR A 4 -24.94 6.81 22.00
CA TYR A 4 -25.71 8.02 22.11
C TYR A 4 -24.80 9.17 22.54
N PHE A 5 -24.90 10.28 21.85
CA PHE A 5 -24.20 11.52 22.21
C PHE A 5 -25.09 12.43 23.03
N GLY A 6 -24.50 13.31 23.85
CA GLY A 6 -25.22 14.22 24.72
C GLY A 6 -26.11 15.26 24.03
N ASP A 7 -26.00 15.40 22.71
CA ASP A 7 -26.83 16.24 21.84
C ASP A 7 -28.08 15.51 21.29
N GLY A 8 -28.27 14.23 21.68
CA GLY A 8 -29.36 13.38 21.21
C GLY A 8 -29.11 12.71 19.87
N SER A 9 -27.93 12.90 19.26
CA SER A 9 -27.56 12.18 18.06
C SER A 9 -27.14 10.74 18.37
N GLU A 10 -27.42 9.84 17.44
CA GLU A 10 -27.04 8.43 17.53
C GLU A 10 -25.98 8.12 16.49
N GLN A 11 -24.89 7.50 16.90
CA GLN A 11 -24.04 6.79 15.96
C GLN A 11 -24.60 5.38 15.80
N SER A 12 -25.46 5.21 14.80
CA SER A 12 -26.12 3.94 14.56
C SER A 12 -25.22 2.88 13.95
N THR A 13 -24.13 3.26 13.28
CA THR A 13 -23.18 2.31 12.69
C THR A 13 -21.82 2.97 12.41
N ALA A 14 -20.87 2.81 13.30
CA ALA A 14 -19.49 2.79 12.84
C ALA A 14 -19.35 1.57 11.91
N GLY A 15 -18.80 1.76 10.71
CA GLY A 15 -18.61 0.67 9.78
C GLY A 15 -17.97 -0.53 10.49
N LYS A 16 -18.70 -1.62 10.59
CA LYS A 16 -18.24 -2.83 11.29
C LYS A 16 -17.35 -3.63 10.34
N ALA A 17 -16.13 -3.92 10.76
CA ALA A 17 -15.33 -4.90 10.04
C ALA A 17 -16.08 -6.25 10.01
N ILE A 18 -16.42 -6.74 8.82
CA ILE A 18 -17.19 -7.97 8.60
C ILE A 18 -16.31 -9.13 8.13
N SER A 19 -15.03 -8.87 7.89
CA SER A 19 -14.04 -9.89 7.62
C SER A 19 -12.77 -9.68 8.45
N LYS A 20 -12.02 -10.77 8.64
CA LYS A 20 -10.64 -10.64 9.12
C LYS A 20 -9.80 -10.01 8.01
N PRO A 21 -8.80 -9.19 8.37
CA PRO A 21 -7.84 -8.69 7.39
C PRO A 21 -7.19 -9.83 6.61
N VAL A 22 -7.10 -9.67 5.29
CA VAL A 22 -6.34 -10.58 4.42
C VAL A 22 -5.01 -9.93 4.10
N LEU A 23 -3.93 -10.70 4.20
CA LEU A 23 -2.56 -10.23 4.03
C LEU A 23 -1.98 -10.71 2.70
N GLY A 24 -1.49 -9.76 1.90
CA GLY A 24 -0.49 -10.00 0.85
C GLY A 24 0.88 -9.51 1.34
N ALA A 25 1.90 -10.35 1.22
CA ALA A 25 3.23 -10.03 1.71
C ALA A 25 4.27 -10.08 0.59
N LEU A 26 5.22 -9.16 0.63
CA LEU A 26 6.33 -9.13 -0.33
C LEU A 26 7.13 -10.43 -0.26
N THR A 27 7.29 -11.11 -1.39
CA THR A 27 7.96 -12.43 -1.43
C THR A 27 9.47 -12.33 -1.31
N SER A 28 10.04 -11.22 -1.77
CA SER A 28 11.48 -10.94 -1.65
C SER A 28 11.74 -9.44 -1.77
N PRO A 29 12.79 -8.92 -1.14
CA PRO A 29 13.24 -7.55 -1.37
C PRO A 29 13.58 -7.33 -2.84
N ILE A 30 13.32 -6.14 -3.33
CA ILE A 30 13.58 -5.75 -4.72
C ILE A 30 14.58 -4.59 -4.71
N SER A 31 15.74 -4.80 -5.32
CA SER A 31 16.71 -3.74 -5.57
C SER A 31 16.68 -3.34 -7.03
N SER A 32 16.70 -2.04 -7.30
CA SER A 32 16.62 -1.51 -8.67
C SER A 32 17.28 -0.13 -8.76
N ASN A 33 17.97 0.12 -9.83
CA ASN A 33 18.57 1.43 -10.14
C ASN A 33 17.64 2.35 -10.95
N GLY A 34 16.39 1.98 -11.12
CA GLY A 34 15.38 2.73 -11.83
C GLY A 34 14.70 1.91 -12.93
N SER A 35 13.45 2.19 -13.11
CA SER A 35 12.61 1.68 -14.19
C SER A 35 11.53 2.72 -14.45
N SER A 36 11.42 3.21 -15.67
CA SER A 36 10.38 4.16 -16.05
C SER A 36 8.99 3.51 -16.21
N ALA A 37 8.77 2.34 -15.60
CA ALA A 37 7.53 1.60 -15.65
C ALA A 37 7.01 1.27 -14.25
N TRP A 38 5.68 1.23 -14.11
CA TRP A 38 5.03 0.67 -12.94
C TRP A 38 5.19 -0.85 -12.92
N THR A 39 5.64 -1.40 -11.81
CA THR A 39 5.92 -2.84 -11.65
C THR A 39 5.24 -3.35 -10.40
N ASP A 40 4.62 -4.52 -10.50
CA ASP A 40 3.99 -5.18 -9.34
C ASP A 40 5.04 -5.51 -8.27
N LEU A 41 4.66 -5.30 -7.02
CA LEU A 41 5.39 -5.81 -5.86
C LEU A 41 4.96 -7.25 -5.62
N ALA A 42 5.80 -8.19 -6.00
CA ALA A 42 5.47 -9.61 -5.97
C ALA A 42 5.06 -10.08 -4.57
N GLY A 43 3.88 -10.70 -4.48
CA GLY A 43 3.26 -11.14 -3.23
C GLY A 43 2.41 -10.07 -2.53
N MET A 44 2.59 -8.79 -2.81
CA MET A 44 1.72 -7.72 -2.28
C MET A 44 0.42 -7.63 -3.10
N SER A 45 -0.31 -8.72 -3.11
CA SER A 45 -1.59 -8.88 -3.82
C SER A 45 -2.56 -9.68 -2.96
N VAL A 46 -3.81 -9.25 -2.91
CA VAL A 46 -4.88 -9.86 -2.12
C VAL A 46 -6.12 -9.96 -2.99
N THR A 47 -6.72 -11.14 -3.05
CA THR A 47 -8.01 -11.36 -3.71
C THR A 47 -9.08 -11.60 -2.66
N VAL A 48 -10.17 -10.83 -2.75
CA VAL A 48 -11.32 -10.89 -1.86
C VAL A 48 -12.61 -11.00 -2.68
N THR A 49 -13.64 -11.56 -2.08
CA THR A 49 -14.99 -11.56 -2.67
C THR A 49 -15.90 -10.74 -1.75
N PRO A 50 -16.36 -9.54 -2.18
CA PRO A 50 -17.22 -8.70 -1.38
C PRO A 50 -18.52 -9.41 -1.01
N LYS A 51 -18.99 -9.26 0.22
CA LYS A 51 -20.25 -9.85 0.71
C LYS A 51 -21.46 -9.11 0.18
N SER A 52 -21.32 -7.85 -0.15
CA SER A 52 -22.36 -6.97 -0.64
C SER A 52 -21.81 -5.98 -1.67
N THR A 53 -22.67 -5.47 -2.55
CA THR A 53 -22.33 -4.34 -3.44
C THR A 53 -22.08 -3.05 -2.66
N SER A 54 -22.57 -2.94 -1.42
CA SER A 54 -22.28 -1.80 -0.50
C SER A 54 -21.05 -2.00 0.36
N SER A 55 -20.38 -3.15 0.28
CA SER A 55 -19.15 -3.40 1.03
C SER A 55 -18.06 -2.39 0.69
N ARG A 56 -17.36 -1.93 1.71
CA ARG A 56 -16.18 -1.09 1.60
C ARG A 56 -14.94 -1.85 2.04
N PHE A 57 -13.82 -1.54 1.45
CA PHE A 57 -12.54 -2.14 1.81
C PHE A 57 -11.57 -1.06 2.28
N LEU A 58 -10.93 -1.34 3.41
CA LEU A 58 -9.79 -0.58 3.89
C LEU A 58 -8.54 -1.32 3.48
N GLU A 59 -7.78 -0.72 2.60
CA GLU A 59 -6.45 -1.18 2.20
C GLU A 59 -5.40 -0.44 3.03
N SER A 60 -4.50 -1.20 3.63
CA SER A 60 -3.36 -0.67 4.36
C SER A 60 -2.07 -1.24 3.79
N VAL A 61 -1.20 -0.37 3.33
CA VAL A 61 0.13 -0.75 2.84
C VAL A 61 1.16 -0.31 3.86
N ARG A 62 2.08 -1.21 4.17
CA ARG A 62 3.32 -0.92 4.87
C ARG A 62 4.47 -1.46 4.05
N ILE A 63 5.46 -0.65 3.74
CA ILE A 63 6.66 -1.11 3.05
C ILE A 63 7.90 -0.37 3.57
N THR A 64 8.97 -1.11 3.75
CA THR A 64 10.28 -0.53 4.02
C THR A 64 10.96 -0.15 2.72
N ILE A 65 11.61 1.00 2.71
CA ILE A 65 12.36 1.49 1.58
C ILE A 65 13.73 1.92 2.07
N CYS A 66 14.76 1.42 1.41
CA CYS A 66 16.15 1.73 1.73
C CYS A 66 16.83 2.26 0.47
N GLY A 67 17.46 3.42 0.56
CA GLY A 67 18.28 3.96 -0.51
C GLY A 67 19.74 3.58 -0.30
N ASP A 68 20.37 3.03 -1.33
CA ASP A 68 21.83 2.91 -1.42
C ASP A 68 22.36 4.20 -2.05
N THR A 69 22.46 5.24 -1.22
CA THR A 69 22.94 6.55 -1.68
C THR A 69 24.17 6.98 -0.89
N ASP A 70 25.11 7.58 -1.56
CA ASP A 70 26.10 8.40 -0.86
C ASP A 70 25.51 9.78 -0.48
N ASN A 71 26.29 10.58 0.21
CA ASN A 71 25.84 11.88 0.73
C ASN A 71 25.47 12.92 -0.34
N SER A 72 25.62 12.61 -1.62
CA SER A 72 25.44 13.55 -2.72
C SER A 72 24.24 13.24 -3.62
N HIS A 73 23.61 12.07 -3.48
CA HIS A 73 22.56 11.62 -4.41
C HIS A 73 21.19 11.43 -3.73
N THR A 74 20.15 11.47 -4.54
CA THR A 74 18.76 11.32 -4.11
C THR A 74 18.15 10.12 -4.81
N CYS A 75 17.56 9.20 -4.04
CA CYS A 75 16.70 8.16 -4.58
C CYS A 75 15.23 8.54 -4.36
N SER A 76 14.41 8.32 -5.36
CA SER A 76 12.97 8.57 -5.27
C SER A 76 12.18 7.39 -5.80
N GLY A 77 10.98 7.21 -5.28
CA GLY A 77 10.06 6.16 -5.70
C GLY A 77 8.62 6.51 -5.40
N ARG A 78 7.69 5.81 -6.03
CA ARG A 78 6.25 5.97 -5.86
C ARG A 78 5.60 4.62 -5.68
N LEU A 79 4.49 4.60 -4.92
CA LEU A 79 3.62 3.44 -4.75
C LEU A 79 2.21 3.79 -5.20
N LYS A 80 1.47 2.79 -5.64
CA LYS A 80 0.03 2.87 -5.86
C LYS A 80 -0.64 1.54 -5.55
N ILE A 81 -1.92 1.60 -5.20
CA ILE A 81 -2.79 0.42 -5.12
C ILE A 81 -3.68 0.39 -6.35
N LEU A 82 -3.84 -0.79 -6.89
CA LEU A 82 -4.79 -1.08 -7.97
C LEU A 82 -5.87 -2.03 -7.48
N ARG A 83 -7.10 -1.80 -7.91
CA ARG A 83 -8.18 -2.79 -7.94
C ARG A 83 -8.25 -3.36 -9.36
N GLY A 84 -7.80 -4.60 -9.54
CA GLY A 84 -7.60 -5.15 -10.89
C GLY A 84 -6.57 -4.33 -11.67
N SER A 85 -7.05 -3.62 -12.70
CA SER A 85 -6.25 -2.66 -13.49
C SER A 85 -6.53 -1.19 -13.13
N THR A 86 -7.55 -0.92 -12.31
CA THR A 86 -7.97 0.43 -11.96
C THR A 86 -7.18 0.94 -10.78
N LYS A 87 -6.58 2.13 -10.92
CA LYS A 87 -5.97 2.86 -9.81
C LYS A 87 -7.07 3.34 -8.87
N ILE A 88 -6.94 3.09 -7.56
CA ILE A 88 -7.94 3.44 -6.55
C ILE A 88 -7.48 4.55 -5.59
N ASP A 89 -6.22 4.91 -5.62
CA ASP A 89 -5.76 6.10 -4.92
C ASP A 89 -6.31 7.37 -5.61
N ASP A 90 -6.67 8.37 -4.85
CA ASP A 90 -7.41 9.58 -5.24
C ASP A 90 -6.68 10.53 -6.20
N GLY A 91 -5.86 9.99 -7.07
CA GLY A 91 -5.25 10.73 -8.19
C GLY A 91 -3.97 11.48 -7.85
N ALA A 92 -3.59 11.57 -6.61
CA ALA A 92 -2.25 12.01 -6.32
C ALA A 92 -1.28 10.88 -6.73
N GLU A 93 -0.44 11.10 -7.71
CA GLU A 93 0.74 10.25 -7.99
C GLU A 93 1.72 10.30 -6.81
N SER A 94 1.21 10.23 -5.60
CA SER A 94 1.76 10.92 -4.46
C SER A 94 2.02 10.06 -3.25
N ASN A 95 2.56 8.92 -3.44
CA ASN A 95 3.35 8.40 -2.33
C ASN A 95 4.82 8.51 -2.73
N TRP A 96 5.29 9.76 -2.81
CA TRP A 96 6.68 10.03 -3.04
C TRP A 96 7.49 9.65 -1.81
N PHE A 97 8.38 8.73 -2.00
CA PHE A 97 9.49 8.54 -1.10
C PHE A 97 10.72 9.23 -1.71
N ILE A 98 11.31 10.13 -0.95
CA ILE A 98 12.58 10.77 -1.32
C ILE A 98 13.57 10.45 -0.22
N SER A 99 14.59 9.70 -0.55
CA SER A 99 15.77 9.53 0.30
C SER A 99 16.83 10.54 -0.16
N ARG A 100 17.18 11.47 0.73
CA ARG A 100 18.30 12.38 0.53
C ARG A 100 19.37 12.05 1.56
N HIS A 101 20.64 11.94 1.13
CA HIS A 101 21.78 11.77 2.02
C HIS A 101 21.65 10.62 3.02
N MET A 102 21.01 9.54 2.63
CA MET A 102 20.79 8.39 3.49
C MET A 102 21.62 7.20 3.01
N ILE A 103 22.77 6.98 3.65
CA ILE A 103 23.53 5.74 3.48
C ILE A 103 22.80 4.67 4.29
N TYR A 104 22.28 3.62 3.64
CA TYR A 104 21.66 2.45 4.29
C TYR A 104 20.58 2.74 5.33
N ARG A 105 19.84 3.83 5.21
CA ARG A 105 18.72 4.10 6.11
C ARG A 105 17.44 3.47 5.61
N VAL A 106 16.81 2.71 6.49
CA VAL A 106 15.50 2.10 6.26
C VAL A 106 14.43 3.08 6.70
N GLY A 107 13.60 3.50 5.78
CA GLY A 107 12.36 4.23 6.05
C GLY A 107 11.15 3.32 5.91
N TYR A 108 10.08 3.65 6.64
CA TYR A 108 8.78 3.01 6.45
C TYR A 108 7.86 3.96 5.72
N THR A 109 7.16 3.42 4.73
CA THR A 109 6.00 4.09 4.14
C THR A 109 4.76 3.32 4.56
N VAL A 110 3.81 4.03 5.14
CA VAL A 110 2.50 3.49 5.51
C VAL A 110 1.44 4.41 4.92
N PHE A 111 0.48 3.84 4.24
CA PHE A 111 -0.70 4.55 3.81
C PHE A 111 -1.93 3.65 3.80
N THR A 112 -3.09 4.25 3.91
CA THR A 112 -4.38 3.58 3.90
C THR A 112 -5.30 4.24 2.89
N LEU A 113 -6.12 3.42 2.24
CA LEU A 113 -7.16 3.86 1.32
C LEU A 113 -8.49 3.20 1.70
N LEU A 114 -9.58 3.84 1.32
CA LEU A 114 -10.92 3.27 1.41
C LEU A 114 -11.49 3.15 0.00
N ASP A 115 -11.83 1.94 -0.38
CA ASP A 115 -12.40 1.65 -1.70
C ASP A 115 -13.83 1.11 -1.58
N ASN A 116 -14.62 1.41 -2.61
CA ASN A 116 -15.97 0.86 -2.77
C ASN A 116 -16.07 0.21 -4.17
N PRO A 117 -15.89 -1.12 -4.27
CA PRO A 117 -15.86 -1.82 -5.55
C PRO A 117 -17.22 -1.92 -6.23
N ASN A 118 -18.33 -1.71 -5.51
CA ASN A 118 -19.70 -1.82 -6.02
C ASN A 118 -20.00 -3.15 -6.73
N THR A 119 -19.44 -4.24 -6.27
CA THR A 119 -19.59 -5.58 -6.85
C THR A 119 -19.55 -6.65 -5.78
N THR A 120 -20.11 -7.82 -6.09
CA THR A 120 -19.93 -9.05 -5.31
C THR A 120 -19.01 -10.06 -6.01
N SER A 121 -18.43 -9.66 -7.15
CA SER A 121 -17.46 -10.50 -7.86
C SER A 121 -16.10 -10.47 -7.18
N SER A 122 -15.34 -11.54 -7.35
CA SER A 122 -13.96 -11.63 -6.86
C SER A 122 -13.14 -10.46 -7.39
N THR A 123 -12.47 -9.77 -6.48
CA THR A 123 -11.73 -8.53 -6.71
C THR A 123 -10.31 -8.66 -6.18
N THR A 124 -9.33 -8.31 -7.00
CA THR A 124 -7.92 -8.36 -6.61
C THR A 124 -7.38 -6.97 -6.39
N TYR A 125 -6.83 -6.73 -5.20
CA TYR A 125 -6.05 -5.56 -4.86
C TYR A 125 -4.57 -5.89 -4.95
N LYS A 126 -3.76 -4.99 -5.52
CA LYS A 126 -2.32 -5.18 -5.63
C LYS A 126 -1.57 -3.86 -5.51
N CYS A 127 -0.35 -3.94 -5.01
CA CYS A 127 0.55 -2.80 -4.90
C CYS A 127 1.56 -2.79 -6.05
N GLN A 128 1.75 -1.62 -6.65
CA GLN A 128 2.79 -1.39 -7.65
C GLN A 128 3.76 -0.31 -7.18
N ARG A 129 5.01 -0.45 -7.58
CA ARG A 129 6.05 0.55 -7.42
C ARG A 129 6.38 1.21 -8.76
N TYR A 130 6.79 2.45 -8.69
CA TYR A 130 7.46 3.16 -9.78
C TYR A 130 8.74 3.76 -9.22
N GLN A 131 9.81 3.63 -9.97
CA GLN A 131 11.09 4.19 -9.60
C GLN A 131 11.66 4.88 -10.84
N PRO A 132 11.70 6.22 -10.87
CA PRO A 132 12.33 6.94 -11.96
C PRO A 132 13.81 6.59 -12.02
N SER A 133 14.44 6.84 -13.16
CA SER A 133 15.90 6.75 -13.28
C SER A 133 16.55 7.52 -12.13
N GLN A 134 17.47 6.86 -11.47
CA GLN A 134 18.26 7.46 -10.39
C GLN A 134 19.52 8.07 -10.98
N ASP A 135 20.04 9.09 -10.31
CA ASP A 135 21.32 9.65 -10.68
C ASP A 135 22.45 8.65 -10.35
N GLY A 136 23.23 8.29 -11.35
CA GLY A 136 24.29 7.30 -11.23
C GLY A 136 23.82 5.85 -11.05
N SER A 137 24.69 4.98 -10.55
CA SER A 137 24.43 3.54 -10.34
C SER A 137 23.72 3.23 -9.01
N ARG A 138 22.78 4.06 -8.60
CA ARG A 138 22.18 3.98 -7.28
C ARG A 138 20.94 3.08 -7.27
N ASN A 139 20.81 2.29 -6.22
CA ASN A 139 19.69 1.39 -6.04
C ASN A 139 18.73 1.91 -4.96
N LEU A 140 17.45 1.77 -5.24
CA LEU A 140 16.40 1.83 -4.24
C LEU A 140 15.95 0.41 -3.94
N MET A 141 16.05 0.01 -2.68
CA MET A 141 15.59 -1.28 -2.22
C MET A 141 14.18 -1.15 -1.65
N TRP A 142 13.25 -1.92 -2.19
CA TRP A 142 11.89 -2.08 -1.70
C TRP A 142 11.81 -3.35 -0.88
N GLY A 143 11.45 -3.21 0.38
CA GLY A 143 11.52 -4.28 1.36
C GLY A 143 12.91 -4.42 1.99
N TYR A 144 12.93 -4.96 3.20
CA TYR A 144 14.17 -5.24 3.91
C TYR A 144 14.11 -6.65 4.48
N SER A 145 15.04 -7.50 4.05
CA SER A 145 14.98 -8.96 4.28
C SER A 145 15.06 -9.39 5.75
N ALA A 146 15.62 -8.54 6.63
CA ALA A 146 15.71 -8.82 8.06
C ALA A 146 14.38 -8.58 8.83
N LEU A 147 13.34 -8.04 8.16
CA LEU A 147 12.04 -7.81 8.76
C LEU A 147 11.03 -8.87 8.34
N PRO A 148 9.99 -9.14 9.17
CA PRO A 148 8.88 -10.00 8.79
C PRO A 148 8.28 -9.58 7.45
N HIS A 149 7.87 -10.56 6.64
CA HIS A 149 7.28 -10.35 5.31
C HIS A 149 8.18 -9.51 4.38
N ASN A 150 9.50 -9.65 4.52
CA ASN A 150 10.49 -8.89 3.75
C ASN A 150 10.23 -7.37 3.78
N GLY A 151 9.65 -6.89 4.88
CA GLY A 151 9.35 -5.47 5.07
C GLY A 151 8.26 -4.88 4.16
N GLY A 152 7.45 -5.71 3.49
CA GLY A 152 6.35 -5.27 2.64
C GLY A 152 5.06 -6.04 2.90
N GLU A 153 3.97 -5.31 3.16
CA GLU A 153 2.64 -5.86 3.50
C GLU A 153 1.53 -5.03 2.86
N LEU A 154 0.52 -5.73 2.33
CA LEU A 154 -0.76 -5.18 1.92
C LEU A 154 -1.85 -5.89 2.71
N TRP A 155 -2.58 -5.15 3.53
CA TRP A 155 -3.73 -5.64 4.29
C TRP A 155 -5.01 -5.14 3.64
N VAL A 156 -6.00 -6.01 3.51
CA VAL A 156 -7.32 -5.67 3.00
C VAL A 156 -8.38 -6.15 3.97
N THR A 157 -9.21 -5.25 4.45
CA THR A 157 -10.28 -5.53 5.43
C THR A 157 -11.60 -5.04 4.88
N GLU A 158 -12.62 -5.91 4.89
CA GLU A 158 -13.98 -5.58 4.46
C GLU A 158 -14.80 -4.99 5.62
N TYR A 159 -15.51 -3.93 5.32
CA TYR A 159 -16.45 -3.24 6.23
C TYR A 159 -17.84 -3.24 5.62
N GLU A 160 -18.83 -3.39 6.48
CA GLU A 160 -20.22 -3.12 6.16
C GLU A 160 -20.49 -1.63 6.25
N ASN A 161 -21.30 -1.13 5.33
CA ASN A 161 -21.71 0.28 5.32
C ASN A 161 -22.98 0.46 6.13
#